data_21c0febd57b0ccb272b73df531591f0f
#
_entry.id   21c0febd57b0ccb272b73df531591f0f
#
_cell.length_a   1.000
_cell.length_b   1.000
_cell.length_c   1.000
_cell.angle_alpha   90.00
_cell.angle_beta   90.00
_cell.angle_gamma   90.00
#
_symmetry.space_group_name_H-M   'P 1'
#
loop_
_entity.id
_entity.type
_entity.pdbx_description
1 polymer ?
#
loop_
_entity_poly.entity_id
_entity_poly.type
_entity_poly.pdbx_seq_one_letter_code
_entity_poly.pdbx_strand_id
1 'polypeptide(L)'
;LKDNLSEAQLNRELKALKWFTMFGACYQKPEHAGEVADNLRALALPKLIYALSLTDLTEQQAAMTAFSSYMNNALDFGPGFFGTIKADYSGYHHRGPYNSAYYPHALYAGALIAYLLHDTPYALSESTLHNLKQSLLTFRFFCAGLNVPAGTVGRFPKGQQILETLLPAFAYVSLSYKKPDKELTAAFKRILESGSNRQAITNYVSNV
;
A
#
# COMPACT_ATOMS: atom_id res chain seq x y z
N LEU A 1 -8.79 4.42 -21.71
CA LEU A 1 -8.48 5.88 -21.66
C LEU A 1 -7.44 6.30 -22.70
N LYS A 2 -6.33 5.54 -22.89
CA LYS A 2 -5.30 5.86 -23.91
C LYS A 2 -5.93 5.99 -25.31
N ASP A 3 -6.83 5.10 -25.67
CA ASP A 3 -7.43 5.00 -27.01
C ASP A 3 -8.29 6.22 -27.40
N ASN A 4 -8.59 7.08 -26.41
CA ASN A 4 -9.37 8.31 -26.59
C ASN A 4 -8.52 9.58 -26.65
N LEU A 5 -7.18 9.45 -26.58
CA LEU A 5 -6.25 10.58 -26.62
C LEU A 5 -5.47 10.56 -27.93
N SER A 6 -5.23 11.74 -28.51
CA SER A 6 -4.24 11.86 -29.57
C SER A 6 -2.84 11.59 -29.02
N GLU A 7 -1.89 11.20 -29.87
CA GLU A 7 -0.51 10.95 -29.49
C GLU A 7 0.12 12.16 -28.76
N ALA A 8 -0.13 13.36 -29.24
CA ALA A 8 0.37 14.59 -28.61
C ALA A 8 -0.23 14.81 -27.21
N GLN A 9 -1.51 14.49 -27.03
CA GLN A 9 -2.16 14.55 -25.71
C GLN A 9 -1.60 13.48 -24.77
N LEU A 10 -1.50 12.24 -25.24
CA LEU A 10 -0.94 11.14 -24.43
C LEU A 10 0.49 11.45 -23.97
N ASN A 11 1.35 11.93 -24.86
CA ASN A 11 2.74 12.30 -24.53
C ASN A 11 2.79 13.43 -23.49
N ARG A 12 1.90 14.40 -23.56
CA ARG A 12 1.80 15.47 -22.56
C ARG A 12 1.37 14.93 -21.19
N GLU A 13 0.34 14.09 -21.17
CA GLU A 13 -0.17 13.49 -19.93
C GLU A 13 0.88 12.55 -19.28
N LEU A 14 1.60 11.76 -20.08
CA LEU A 14 2.68 10.90 -19.59
C LEU A 14 3.82 11.72 -18.98
N LYS A 15 4.20 12.85 -19.59
CA LYS A 15 5.22 13.74 -19.01
C LYS A 15 4.76 14.34 -17.68
N ALA A 16 3.51 14.81 -17.61
CA ALA A 16 2.93 15.35 -16.40
C ALA A 16 2.84 14.28 -15.29
N LEU A 17 2.40 13.08 -15.64
CA LEU A 17 2.27 11.96 -14.71
C LEU A 17 3.63 11.49 -14.19
N LYS A 18 4.65 11.40 -15.07
CA LYS A 18 6.04 11.09 -14.68
C LYS A 18 6.57 12.08 -13.66
N TRP A 19 6.36 13.37 -13.91
CA TRP A 19 6.80 14.45 -13.01
C TRP A 19 6.04 14.40 -11.69
N PHE A 20 4.71 14.37 -11.75
CA PHE A 20 3.84 14.37 -10.56
C PHE A 20 4.13 13.18 -9.64
N THR A 21 4.31 11.99 -10.21
CA THR A 21 4.56 10.78 -9.44
C THR A 21 6.01 10.65 -8.96
N MET A 22 6.90 11.55 -9.40
CA MET A 22 8.35 11.42 -9.16
C MET A 22 8.86 10.04 -9.58
N PHE A 23 8.40 9.53 -10.74
CA PHE A 23 8.71 8.17 -11.17
C PHE A 23 10.22 7.92 -11.35
N GLY A 24 10.99 8.98 -11.58
CA GLY A 24 12.46 8.90 -11.65
C GLY A 24 13.12 8.24 -10.42
N ALA A 25 12.51 8.35 -9.26
CA ALA A 25 12.98 7.70 -8.03
C ALA A 25 12.98 6.16 -8.12
N CYS A 26 12.11 5.56 -8.96
CA CYS A 26 12.08 4.11 -9.15
C CYS A 26 13.36 3.57 -9.84
N TYR A 27 14.07 4.40 -10.59
CA TYR A 27 15.32 4.03 -11.26
C TYR A 27 16.58 4.31 -10.43
N GLN A 28 16.41 4.97 -9.29
CA GLN A 28 17.55 5.32 -8.44
C GLN A 28 17.80 4.22 -7.41
N LYS A 29 19.09 4.04 -7.06
CA LYS A 29 19.43 3.20 -5.93
C LYS A 29 18.95 3.89 -4.66
N PRO A 30 18.13 3.22 -3.83
CA PRO A 30 17.68 3.82 -2.58
C PRO A 30 18.85 4.02 -1.62
N GLU A 31 18.84 5.14 -0.88
CA GLU A 31 19.85 5.43 0.14
C GLU A 31 19.73 4.48 1.35
N HIS A 32 18.50 4.05 1.65
CA HIS A 32 18.17 3.12 2.72
C HIS A 32 16.88 2.37 2.40
N ALA A 33 16.58 1.35 3.18
CA ALA A 33 15.32 0.62 3.10
C ALA A 33 14.16 1.45 3.66
N GLY A 34 12.96 1.15 3.19
CA GLY A 34 11.73 1.80 3.58
C GLY A 34 11.45 3.11 2.83
N GLU A 35 10.21 3.51 2.80
CA GLU A 35 9.73 4.76 2.21
C GLU A 35 8.78 5.46 3.17
N VAL A 36 8.66 6.78 3.06
CA VAL A 36 7.72 7.54 3.88
C VAL A 36 6.27 7.27 3.47
N ALA A 37 5.38 7.26 4.46
CA ALA A 37 3.98 6.88 4.26
C ALA A 37 3.26 7.77 3.23
N ASP A 38 3.62 9.04 3.10
CA ASP A 38 3.03 9.93 2.09
C ASP A 38 3.32 9.47 0.66
N ASN A 39 4.54 9.07 0.36
CA ASN A 39 4.90 8.57 -0.96
C ASN A 39 4.21 7.24 -1.27
N LEU A 40 4.13 6.33 -0.29
CA LEU A 40 3.41 5.06 -0.46
C LEU A 40 1.92 5.28 -0.72
N ARG A 41 1.21 5.97 0.19
CA ARG A 41 -0.24 6.14 0.11
C ARG A 41 -0.71 6.97 -1.08
N ALA A 42 0.06 7.99 -1.48
CA ALA A 42 -0.35 8.92 -2.51
C ALA A 42 0.21 8.60 -3.90
N LEU A 43 1.40 7.99 -3.99
CA LEU A 43 2.11 7.85 -5.25
C LEU A 43 2.30 6.41 -5.74
N ALA A 44 2.06 5.37 -4.92
CA ALA A 44 2.26 3.99 -5.36
C ALA A 44 1.35 3.64 -6.55
N LEU A 45 0.04 3.87 -6.44
CA LEU A 45 -0.90 3.60 -7.53
C LEU A 45 -0.68 4.51 -8.75
N PRO A 46 -0.50 5.83 -8.63
CA PRO A 46 -0.13 6.69 -9.75
C PRO A 46 1.17 6.29 -10.46
N LYS A 47 2.20 5.80 -9.73
CA LYS A 47 3.42 5.26 -10.35
C LYS A 47 3.11 4.01 -11.20
N LEU A 48 2.31 3.09 -10.69
CA LEU A 48 1.87 1.92 -11.46
C LEU A 48 1.10 2.34 -12.72
N ILE A 49 0.17 3.28 -12.59
CA ILE A 49 -0.59 3.83 -13.74
C ILE A 49 0.36 4.43 -14.77
N TYR A 50 1.36 5.21 -14.36
CA TYR A 50 2.36 5.74 -15.29
C TYR A 50 3.08 4.62 -16.04
N ALA A 51 3.62 3.62 -15.33
CA ALA A 51 4.35 2.51 -15.95
C ALA A 51 3.48 1.76 -16.96
N LEU A 52 2.22 1.44 -16.61
CA LEU A 52 1.27 0.76 -17.50
C LEU A 52 0.79 1.62 -18.68
N SER A 53 0.92 2.94 -18.59
CA SER A 53 0.48 3.86 -19.65
C SER A 53 1.53 4.08 -20.73
N LEU A 54 2.77 3.63 -20.53
CA LEU A 54 3.81 3.70 -21.55
C LEU A 54 3.40 2.86 -22.78
N THR A 55 3.71 3.37 -23.97
CA THR A 55 3.34 2.75 -25.25
C THR A 55 4.44 1.88 -25.81
N ASP A 56 5.71 2.23 -25.60
CA ASP A 56 6.85 1.37 -25.94
C ASP A 56 6.94 0.21 -24.94
N LEU A 57 6.93 -1.01 -25.44
CA LEU A 57 6.95 -2.22 -24.60
C LEU A 57 8.26 -2.37 -23.82
N THR A 58 9.39 -1.96 -24.39
CA THR A 58 10.69 -2.05 -23.73
C THR A 58 10.77 -1.06 -22.57
N GLU A 59 10.30 0.17 -22.79
CA GLU A 59 10.22 1.18 -21.74
C GLU A 59 9.21 0.76 -20.65
N GLN A 60 8.08 0.20 -21.04
CA GLN A 60 7.07 -0.28 -20.11
C GLN A 60 7.60 -1.41 -19.20
N GLN A 61 8.27 -2.40 -19.78
CA GLN A 61 8.91 -3.49 -19.02
C GLN A 61 9.98 -2.98 -18.06
N ALA A 62 10.83 -2.06 -18.53
CA ALA A 62 11.85 -1.43 -17.68
C ALA A 62 11.21 -0.63 -16.52
N ALA A 63 10.15 0.12 -16.81
CA ALA A 63 9.42 0.87 -15.81
C ALA A 63 8.74 -0.04 -14.77
N MET A 64 8.10 -1.13 -15.22
CA MET A 64 7.47 -2.10 -14.32
C MET A 64 8.49 -2.82 -13.43
N THR A 65 9.66 -3.19 -13.97
CA THR A 65 10.75 -3.78 -13.19
C THR A 65 11.28 -2.80 -12.13
N ALA A 66 11.51 -1.55 -12.53
CA ALA A 66 11.95 -0.50 -11.62
C ALA A 66 10.90 -0.21 -10.52
N PHE A 67 9.62 -0.18 -10.88
CA PHE A 67 8.53 0.02 -9.95
C PHE A 67 8.41 -1.13 -8.94
N SER A 68 8.49 -2.39 -9.39
CA SER A 68 8.48 -3.56 -8.48
C SER A 68 9.65 -3.51 -7.50
N SER A 69 10.86 -3.20 -7.98
CA SER A 69 12.04 -3.04 -7.13
C SER A 69 11.86 -1.90 -6.11
N TYR A 70 11.33 -0.76 -6.55
CA TYR A 70 10.99 0.37 -5.68
C TYR A 70 10.00 -0.04 -4.58
N MET A 71 8.93 -0.74 -4.94
CA MET A 71 7.90 -1.18 -3.98
C MET A 71 8.45 -2.18 -2.96
N ASN A 72 9.32 -3.10 -3.38
CA ASN A 72 9.97 -4.04 -2.47
C ASN A 72 10.85 -3.31 -1.43
N ASN A 73 11.62 -2.31 -1.86
CA ASN A 73 12.40 -1.47 -0.95
C ASN A 73 11.50 -0.58 -0.07
N ALA A 74 10.45 0.01 -0.65
CA ALA A 74 9.58 0.96 0.04
C ALA A 74 8.80 0.32 1.20
N LEU A 75 8.49 -0.97 1.10
CA LEU A 75 7.78 -1.77 2.10
C LEU A 75 8.72 -2.58 3.01
N ASP A 76 10.02 -2.30 2.98
CA ASP A 76 10.99 -2.85 3.91
C ASP A 76 11.15 -1.96 5.15
N PHE A 77 11.92 -2.43 6.13
CA PHE A 77 12.10 -1.75 7.42
C PHE A 77 12.93 -0.49 7.29
N GLY A 78 12.31 0.66 7.55
CA GLY A 78 13.01 1.93 7.56
C GLY A 78 13.91 2.11 8.78
N PRO A 79 15.17 2.62 8.61
CA PRO A 79 16.09 2.84 9.72
C PRO A 79 15.66 4.02 10.60
N GLY A 80 15.98 3.96 11.88
CA GLY A 80 15.73 5.05 12.83
C GLY A 80 14.30 5.58 12.78
N PHE A 81 14.14 6.85 12.53
CA PHE A 81 12.82 7.51 12.39
C PHE A 81 12.32 7.58 10.94
N PHE A 82 13.11 7.15 9.96
CA PHE A 82 12.72 7.12 8.55
C PHE A 82 11.89 5.88 8.22
N GLY A 83 11.12 5.96 7.14
CA GLY A 83 10.33 4.85 6.61
C GLY A 83 9.02 4.63 7.36
N THR A 84 8.15 3.86 6.73
CA THR A 84 6.78 3.62 7.20
C THR A 84 6.71 2.41 8.12
N ILE A 85 7.35 1.31 7.75
CA ILE A 85 7.33 0.04 8.51
C ILE A 85 8.59 -0.06 9.37
N LYS A 86 8.43 -0.45 10.63
CA LYS A 86 9.52 -0.70 11.59
C LYS A 86 9.76 -2.18 11.80
N ALA A 87 10.92 -2.53 12.36
CA ALA A 87 11.32 -3.93 12.60
C ALA A 87 10.36 -4.72 13.51
N ASP A 88 9.57 -4.02 14.32
CA ASP A 88 8.46 -4.56 15.12
C ASP A 88 7.12 -4.52 14.40
N TYR A 89 7.12 -4.23 13.11
CA TYR A 89 5.94 -4.05 12.24
C TYR A 89 5.00 -2.91 12.66
N SER A 90 5.43 -2.02 13.54
CA SER A 90 4.69 -0.78 13.85
C SER A 90 4.85 0.25 12.73
N GLY A 91 3.92 1.20 12.68
CA GLY A 91 3.89 2.21 11.66
C GLY A 91 4.33 3.59 12.12
N TYR A 92 5.27 4.17 11.39
CA TYR A 92 5.80 5.50 11.68
C TYR A 92 5.48 6.50 10.59
N HIS A 93 5.25 7.73 11.02
CA HIS A 93 5.26 8.93 10.19
C HIS A 93 5.58 10.13 11.08
N HIS A 94 6.20 11.19 10.53
CA HIS A 94 6.63 12.35 11.32
C HIS A 94 7.45 12.02 12.57
N ARG A 95 8.35 11.02 12.46
CA ARG A 95 9.27 10.57 13.51
C ARG A 95 8.60 9.89 14.73
N GLY A 96 7.41 9.35 14.54
CA GLY A 96 6.70 8.66 15.63
C GLY A 96 5.61 7.71 15.15
N PRO A 97 4.98 6.95 16.06
CA PRO A 97 3.82 6.14 15.74
C PRO A 97 2.69 6.97 15.16
N TYR A 98 2.11 6.52 14.03
CA TYR A 98 1.08 7.28 13.35
C TYR A 98 0.01 6.35 12.75
N ASN A 99 -0.81 5.78 13.62
CA ASN A 99 -1.74 4.70 13.28
C ASN A 99 -3.13 5.17 12.83
N SER A 100 -3.34 6.49 12.58
CA SER A 100 -4.67 6.98 12.21
C SER A 100 -4.83 7.38 10.75
N ALA A 101 -3.84 7.99 10.12
CA ALA A 101 -4.03 8.64 8.83
C ALA A 101 -2.99 8.28 7.77
N TYR A 102 -1.77 7.96 8.12
CA TYR A 102 -0.68 7.76 7.17
C TYR A 102 -0.32 6.29 7.02
N TYR A 103 0.04 5.64 8.12
CA TYR A 103 0.46 4.25 8.11
C TYR A 103 -0.60 3.29 7.56
N PRO A 104 -1.86 3.30 8.03
CA PRO A 104 -2.88 2.39 7.49
C PRO A 104 -3.15 2.62 6.00
N HIS A 105 -3.13 3.87 5.53
CA HIS A 105 -3.30 4.16 4.11
C HIS A 105 -2.09 3.71 3.27
N ALA A 106 -0.87 3.78 3.83
CA ALA A 106 0.31 3.23 3.17
C ALA A 106 0.27 1.70 3.09
N LEU A 107 -0.19 1.02 4.15
CA LEU A 107 -0.44 -0.42 4.13
C LEU A 107 -1.50 -0.81 3.11
N TYR A 108 -2.60 -0.04 3.03
CA TYR A 108 -3.64 -0.27 2.03
C TYR A 108 -3.08 -0.16 0.60
N ALA A 109 -2.32 0.91 0.31
CA ALA A 109 -1.71 1.09 -1.00
C ALA A 109 -0.72 -0.05 -1.34
N GLY A 110 0.15 -0.43 -0.40
CA GLY A 110 1.07 -1.55 -0.56
C GLY A 110 0.35 -2.87 -0.80
N ALA A 111 -0.72 -3.15 -0.05
CA ALA A 111 -1.55 -4.34 -0.20
C ALA A 111 -2.25 -4.40 -1.57
N LEU A 112 -2.79 -3.27 -2.03
CA LEU A 112 -3.41 -3.17 -3.36
C LEU A 112 -2.38 -3.44 -4.47
N ILE A 113 -1.20 -2.85 -4.40
CA ILE A 113 -0.12 -3.10 -5.38
C ILE A 113 0.30 -4.58 -5.34
N ALA A 114 0.47 -5.17 -4.15
CA ALA A 114 0.78 -6.59 -4.01
C ALA A 114 -0.25 -7.46 -4.73
N TYR A 115 -1.54 -7.18 -4.55
CA TYR A 115 -2.63 -7.89 -5.20
C TYR A 115 -2.66 -7.68 -6.71
N LEU A 116 -2.47 -6.46 -7.21
CA LEU A 116 -2.48 -6.18 -8.64
C LEU A 116 -1.32 -6.85 -9.40
N LEU A 117 -0.21 -7.11 -8.72
CA LEU A 117 1.00 -7.66 -9.34
C LEU A 117 1.22 -9.16 -9.07
N HIS A 118 0.44 -9.84 -8.21
CA HIS A 118 0.76 -11.15 -7.63
C HIS A 118 0.99 -12.27 -8.65
N ASP A 119 0.26 -12.31 -9.75
CA ASP A 119 0.39 -13.33 -10.81
C ASP A 119 1.15 -12.80 -12.04
N THR A 120 1.99 -11.80 -11.85
CA THR A 120 2.80 -11.20 -12.93
C THR A 120 4.29 -11.41 -12.69
N PRO A 121 5.14 -11.22 -13.72
CA PRO A 121 6.59 -11.20 -13.56
C PRO A 121 7.11 -10.10 -12.60
N TYR A 122 6.25 -9.17 -12.22
CA TYR A 122 6.55 -8.02 -11.35
C TYR A 122 6.02 -8.20 -9.92
N ALA A 123 5.61 -9.42 -9.56
CA ALA A 123 5.12 -9.73 -8.21
C ALA A 123 6.12 -9.28 -7.14
N LEU A 124 5.58 -8.79 -6.03
CA LEU A 124 6.40 -8.41 -4.88
C LEU A 124 7.03 -9.65 -4.24
N SER A 125 8.18 -9.46 -3.61
CA SER A 125 8.93 -10.54 -2.97
C SER A 125 8.17 -11.15 -1.79
N GLU A 126 8.51 -12.41 -1.46
CA GLU A 126 7.95 -13.08 -0.28
C GLU A 126 8.25 -12.32 1.03
N SER A 127 9.42 -11.68 1.13
CA SER A 127 9.76 -10.83 2.29
C SER A 127 8.85 -9.62 2.39
N THR A 128 8.56 -8.96 1.26
CA THR A 128 7.64 -7.82 1.23
C THR A 128 6.21 -8.22 1.58
N LEU A 129 5.73 -9.35 1.06
CA LEU A 129 4.42 -9.89 1.45
C LEU A 129 4.38 -10.24 2.94
N HIS A 130 5.47 -10.80 3.48
CA HIS A 130 5.59 -11.07 4.91
C HIS A 130 5.53 -9.78 5.74
N ASN A 131 6.26 -8.73 5.35
CA ASN A 131 6.23 -7.44 6.03
C ASN A 131 4.81 -6.84 6.03
N LEU A 132 4.12 -6.85 4.90
CA LEU A 132 2.72 -6.41 4.81
C LEU A 132 1.79 -7.22 5.71
N LYS A 133 1.90 -8.56 5.67
CA LYS A 133 1.12 -9.45 6.52
C LYS A 133 1.32 -9.14 8.00
N GLN A 134 2.56 -9.12 8.46
CA GLN A 134 2.87 -8.87 9.86
C GLN A 134 2.45 -7.47 10.30
N SER A 135 2.64 -6.47 9.43
CA SER A 135 2.19 -5.09 9.68
C SER A 135 0.67 -4.99 9.86
N LEU A 136 -0.12 -5.68 9.04
CA LEU A 136 -1.58 -5.73 9.17
C LEU A 136 -2.01 -6.43 10.45
N LEU A 137 -1.40 -7.57 10.80
CA LEU A 137 -1.69 -8.30 12.02
C LEU A 137 -1.30 -7.51 13.27
N THR A 138 -0.14 -6.86 13.27
CA THR A 138 0.33 -5.98 14.35
C THR A 138 -0.59 -4.77 14.50
N PHE A 139 -0.98 -4.13 13.39
CA PHE A 139 -1.91 -3.02 13.43
C PHE A 139 -3.24 -3.41 14.08
N ARG A 140 -3.81 -4.56 13.70
CA ARG A 140 -5.02 -5.10 14.31
C ARG A 140 -4.83 -5.38 15.80
N PHE A 141 -3.67 -5.88 16.21
CA PHE A 141 -3.37 -6.16 17.61
C PHE A 141 -3.36 -4.89 18.47
N PHE A 142 -2.91 -3.75 17.94
CA PHE A 142 -2.96 -2.46 18.63
C PHE A 142 -4.38 -1.88 18.77
N CYS A 143 -5.35 -2.35 17.98
CA CYS A 143 -6.69 -1.81 18.03
C CYS A 143 -7.51 -2.40 19.19
N ALA A 144 -8.19 -1.54 19.95
CA ALA A 144 -9.23 -1.93 20.89
C ALA A 144 -10.56 -2.04 20.13
N GLY A 145 -10.99 -3.27 19.83
CA GLY A 145 -12.05 -3.49 18.84
C GLY A 145 -11.64 -2.99 17.47
N LEU A 146 -12.34 -1.99 16.93
CA LEU A 146 -12.02 -1.35 15.64
C LEU A 146 -11.27 -0.02 15.78
N ASN A 147 -11.05 0.43 17.02
CA ASN A 147 -10.51 1.75 17.31
C ASN A 147 -9.00 1.70 17.60
N VAL A 148 -8.28 2.64 17.01
CA VAL A 148 -6.87 2.87 17.33
C VAL A 148 -6.76 3.65 18.64
N PRO A 149 -5.86 3.27 19.56
CA PRO A 149 -5.63 3.99 20.81
C PRO A 149 -5.16 5.43 20.57
N ALA A 150 -5.73 6.38 21.32
CA ALA A 150 -5.45 7.81 21.16
C ALA A 150 -3.96 8.17 21.25
N GLY A 151 -3.17 7.46 22.06
CA GLY A 151 -1.72 7.68 22.18
C GLY A 151 -0.88 7.35 20.95
N THR A 152 -1.45 6.66 19.95
CA THR A 152 -0.74 6.24 18.73
C THR A 152 -1.28 6.88 17.45
N VAL A 153 -2.22 7.83 17.57
CA VAL A 153 -2.90 8.45 16.42
C VAL A 153 -2.24 9.74 15.91
N GLY A 154 -1.08 10.09 16.44
CA GLY A 154 -0.38 11.32 16.06
C GLY A 154 -1.19 12.56 16.44
N ARG A 155 -1.42 13.48 15.48
CA ARG A 155 -2.16 14.74 15.70
C ARG A 155 -3.68 14.62 15.76
N PHE A 156 -4.24 13.40 15.68
CA PHE A 156 -5.67 13.15 15.75
C PHE A 156 -6.04 12.52 17.09
N PRO A 157 -6.24 13.30 18.18
CA PRO A 157 -6.38 12.79 19.54
C PRO A 157 -7.65 11.99 19.80
N LYS A 158 -8.63 12.07 18.89
CA LYS A 158 -9.85 11.24 18.96
C LYS A 158 -9.57 9.91 18.26
N GLY A 159 -9.83 8.80 18.95
CA GLY A 159 -9.75 7.46 18.36
C GLY A 159 -10.54 7.37 17.05
N GLN A 160 -10.03 6.65 16.07
CA GLN A 160 -10.65 6.46 14.76
C GLN A 160 -10.85 4.99 14.49
N GLN A 161 -11.99 4.63 13.90
CA GLN A 161 -12.32 3.29 13.43
C GLN A 161 -11.61 3.00 12.09
N ILE A 162 -10.29 3.13 12.09
CA ILE A 162 -9.48 3.00 10.86
C ILE A 162 -9.36 1.55 10.39
N LEU A 163 -9.58 0.58 11.27
CA LEU A 163 -9.44 -0.83 10.95
C LEU A 163 -10.49 -1.30 9.92
N GLU A 164 -11.69 -0.71 9.93
CA GLU A 164 -12.71 -0.98 8.90
C GLU A 164 -12.25 -0.54 7.51
N THR A 165 -11.64 0.65 7.40
CA THR A 165 -11.12 1.15 6.11
C THR A 165 -9.92 0.36 5.61
N LEU A 166 -9.20 -0.33 6.52
CA LEU A 166 -8.07 -1.19 6.20
C LEU A 166 -8.50 -2.63 5.82
N LEU A 167 -9.77 -2.97 6.04
CA LEU A 167 -10.28 -4.33 5.83
C LEU A 167 -9.93 -4.93 4.46
N PRO A 168 -10.06 -4.22 3.31
CA PRO A 168 -9.69 -4.79 2.02
C PRO A 168 -8.21 -5.19 1.91
N ALA A 169 -7.32 -4.51 2.63
CA ALA A 169 -5.89 -4.82 2.60
C ALA A 169 -5.58 -6.24 3.14
N PHE A 170 -6.34 -6.72 4.14
CA PHE A 170 -6.21 -8.09 4.63
C PHE A 170 -6.56 -9.11 3.54
N ALA A 171 -7.60 -8.84 2.75
CA ALA A 171 -7.98 -9.69 1.62
C ALA A 171 -6.93 -9.63 0.50
N TYR A 172 -6.48 -8.43 0.12
CA TYR A 172 -5.49 -8.25 -0.94
C TYR A 172 -4.20 -9.00 -0.63
N VAL A 173 -3.61 -8.82 0.56
CA VAL A 173 -2.38 -9.53 0.92
C VAL A 173 -2.63 -11.03 1.05
N SER A 174 -3.77 -11.47 1.61
CA SER A 174 -4.12 -12.89 1.69
C SER A 174 -4.16 -13.56 0.32
N LEU A 175 -4.75 -12.87 -0.67
CA LEU A 175 -4.89 -13.38 -2.04
C LEU A 175 -3.60 -13.25 -2.88
N SER A 176 -2.62 -12.49 -2.42
CA SER A 176 -1.32 -12.37 -3.09
C SER A 176 -0.39 -13.56 -2.85
N TYR A 177 -0.74 -14.50 -1.99
CA TYR A 177 -0.04 -15.77 -1.82
C TYR A 177 -0.60 -16.83 -2.78
N LYS A 178 0.19 -17.85 -3.13
CA LYS A 178 -0.24 -18.99 -3.96
C LYS A 178 -1.53 -19.67 -3.48
N LYS A 179 -1.78 -19.60 -2.17
CA LYS A 179 -3.05 -20.00 -1.53
C LYS A 179 -3.40 -18.91 -0.52
N PRO A 180 -4.70 -18.57 -0.36
CA PRO A 180 -5.10 -17.55 0.61
C PRO A 180 -4.52 -17.80 1.99
N ASP A 181 -3.88 -16.78 2.56
CA ASP A 181 -3.26 -16.86 3.88
C ASP A 181 -4.32 -17.03 4.97
N LYS A 182 -4.17 -18.07 5.80
CA LYS A 182 -5.18 -18.45 6.80
C LYS A 182 -5.33 -17.43 7.92
N GLU A 183 -4.23 -16.80 8.36
CA GLU A 183 -4.24 -15.82 9.46
C GLU A 183 -4.88 -14.51 9.02
N LEU A 184 -4.52 -14.00 7.84
CA LEU A 184 -5.15 -12.82 7.26
C LEU A 184 -6.63 -13.06 6.96
N THR A 185 -6.99 -14.22 6.42
CA THR A 185 -8.39 -14.60 6.18
C THR A 185 -9.18 -14.67 7.48
N ALA A 186 -8.62 -15.23 8.56
CA ALA A 186 -9.26 -15.27 9.87
C ALA A 186 -9.39 -13.87 10.49
N ALA A 187 -8.37 -13.01 10.32
CA ALA A 187 -8.41 -11.63 10.77
C ALA A 187 -9.49 -10.83 10.02
N PHE A 188 -9.53 -10.96 8.68
CA PHE A 188 -10.57 -10.34 7.84
C PHE A 188 -11.99 -10.70 8.32
N LYS A 189 -12.27 -11.99 8.50
CA LYS A 189 -13.59 -12.47 8.97
C LYS A 189 -13.96 -11.87 10.34
N ARG A 190 -13.02 -11.87 11.29
CA ARG A 190 -13.28 -11.32 12.63
C ARG A 190 -13.54 -9.81 12.61
N ILE A 191 -12.81 -9.05 11.77
CA ILE A 191 -13.06 -7.61 11.61
C ILE A 191 -14.43 -7.38 11.00
N LEU A 192 -14.77 -8.12 9.95
CA LEU A 192 -16.06 -8.04 9.27
C LEU A 192 -17.24 -8.35 10.22
N GLU A 193 -17.09 -9.37 11.09
CA GLU A 193 -18.10 -9.80 12.03
C GLU A 193 -18.23 -8.84 13.25
N SER A 194 -17.13 -8.19 13.65
CA SER A 194 -17.12 -7.28 14.80
C SER A 194 -17.50 -5.84 14.46
N GLY A 195 -17.64 -5.51 13.16
CA GLY A 195 -17.99 -4.16 12.73
C GLY A 195 -19.42 -3.78 13.06
N SER A 196 -19.62 -2.62 13.68
CA SER A 196 -20.94 -2.04 13.94
C SER A 196 -21.71 -1.69 12.65
N ASN A 197 -21.01 -1.63 11.51
CA ASN A 197 -21.53 -1.31 10.19
C ASN A 197 -21.28 -2.44 9.18
N ARG A 198 -21.61 -3.67 9.55
CA ARG A 198 -21.48 -4.83 8.63
C ARG A 198 -22.08 -4.55 7.25
N GLN A 199 -23.23 -3.87 7.21
CA GLN A 199 -23.88 -3.49 5.95
C GLN A 199 -23.08 -2.46 5.16
N ALA A 200 -22.48 -1.46 5.83
CA ALA A 200 -21.63 -0.46 5.17
C ALA A 200 -20.36 -1.08 4.60
N ILE A 201 -19.73 -2.00 5.32
CA ILE A 201 -18.57 -2.77 4.86
C ILE A 201 -18.94 -3.65 3.67
N THR A 202 -20.07 -4.37 3.75
CA THR A 202 -20.58 -5.20 2.65
C THR A 202 -20.88 -4.37 1.42
N ASN A 203 -21.51 -3.22 1.59
CA ASN A 203 -21.78 -2.29 0.49
C ASN A 203 -20.50 -1.72 -0.13
N TYR A 204 -19.49 -1.41 0.68
CA TYR A 204 -18.19 -0.94 0.19
C TYR A 204 -17.49 -2.02 -0.64
N VAL A 205 -17.46 -3.27 -0.15
CA VAL A 205 -16.82 -4.41 -0.85
C VAL A 205 -17.62 -4.84 -2.09
N SER A 206 -18.95 -4.66 -2.11
CA SER A 206 -19.79 -5.03 -3.27
C SER A 206 -19.81 -3.97 -4.38
N ASN A 207 -19.29 -2.77 -4.13
CA ASN A 207 -19.20 -1.68 -5.11
C ASN A 207 -17.79 -1.53 -5.73
N VAL A 208 -16.86 -2.43 -5.40
CA VAL A 208 -15.52 -2.54 -6.00
C VAL A 208 -15.49 -3.75 -6.91
#